data_5541356b9d6004f78d95e6f1897485e0
#
_entry.id   5541356b9d6004f78d95e6f1897485e0
#
_cell.length_a   1.000
_cell.length_b   1.000
_cell.length_c   1.000
_cell.angle_alpha   90.00
_cell.angle_beta   90.00
_cell.angle_gamma   90.00
#
_symmetry.space_group_name_H-M   'P 1'
#
loop_
_entity.id
_entity.type
_entity.pdbx_description
1 polymer ?
#
loop_
_entity_poly.entity_id
_entity_poly.type
_entity_poly.pdbx_seq_one_letter_code
_entity_poly.pdbx_strand_id
1 'polypeptide(L)'
;MKNNSINKPFYYLEQQELELLASIDYVSNTIQKDEYGFFKCNPDFLQFYFKPCLTENEIVNSVKELTMLGYLKHEYIGTDLYIMVTDKTHEEMYIYTLNCIKEEK
;
A
#
# COMPACT_ATOMS: atom_id res chain seq x y z
N MET A 1 13.61 26.10 -8.61
CA MET A 1 13.10 25.40 -9.00
C MET A 1 12.64 24.55 -8.37
N LYS A 2 12.23 24.31 -8.23
CA LYS A 2 11.73 23.47 -7.78
C LYS A 2 11.65 22.35 -8.19
N ASN A 3 11.86 21.76 -7.92
CA ASN A 3 12.04 20.48 -8.35
C ASN A 3 10.87 19.64 -8.01
N ASN A 4 10.01 19.47 -8.95
CA ASN A 4 8.72 18.89 -8.71
C ASN A 4 8.77 17.38 -8.59
N SER A 5 9.81 16.75 -9.08
CA SER A 5 9.86 15.30 -9.02
C SER A 5 9.99 14.81 -7.60
N ILE A 6 10.51 15.63 -6.70
CA ILE A 6 10.64 15.24 -5.30
C ILE A 6 9.28 15.02 -4.66
N ASN A 7 8.29 15.76 -5.13
CA ASN A 7 6.97 15.71 -4.52
C ASN A 7 6.01 14.81 -5.27
N LYS A 8 6.50 14.06 -6.24
CA LYS A 8 5.63 13.17 -6.99
C LYS A 8 5.28 11.96 -6.14
N PRO A 9 3.99 11.73 -5.87
CA PRO A 9 3.62 10.60 -5.02
C PRO A 9 3.95 9.29 -5.70
N PHE A 10 4.40 8.34 -4.92
CA PHE A 10 4.66 6.97 -5.35
C PHE A 10 5.66 6.89 -6.50
N TYR A 11 6.64 7.81 -6.49
CA TYR A 11 7.58 7.95 -7.59
C TYR A 11 8.33 6.65 -7.89
N TYR A 12 8.67 5.91 -6.84
CA TYR A 12 9.47 4.70 -7.00
C TYR A 12 8.65 3.43 -7.17
N LEU A 13 7.33 3.55 -7.23
CA LEU A 13 6.47 2.37 -7.32
C LEU A 13 6.11 2.07 -8.75
N GLU A 14 6.14 0.79 -9.09
CA GLU A 14 5.59 0.34 -10.34
C GLU A 14 4.08 0.26 -10.21
N GLN A 15 3.41 0.20 -11.36
CA GLN A 15 1.94 0.23 -11.37
C GLN A 15 1.36 -0.88 -10.50
N GLN A 16 1.94 -2.07 -10.58
CA GLN A 16 1.43 -3.20 -9.83
C GLN A 16 1.58 -2.99 -8.33
N GLU A 17 2.70 -2.41 -7.92
CA GLU A 17 2.92 -2.11 -6.52
C GLU A 17 1.96 -1.04 -6.02
N LEU A 18 1.71 -0.04 -6.84
CA LEU A 18 0.79 1.02 -6.48
C LEU A 18 -0.62 0.47 -6.31
N GLU A 19 -1.03 -0.41 -7.20
CA GLU A 19 -2.35 -1.02 -7.11
C GLU A 19 -2.48 -1.87 -5.84
N LEU A 20 -1.43 -2.60 -5.51
CA LEU A 20 -1.45 -3.39 -4.28
C LEU A 20 -1.52 -2.48 -3.06
N LEU A 21 -0.71 -1.43 -3.04
CA LEU A 21 -0.73 -0.49 -1.93
C LEU A 21 -2.09 0.16 -1.77
N ALA A 22 -2.71 0.54 -2.88
CA ALA A 22 -4.04 1.15 -2.84
C ALA A 22 -5.07 0.17 -2.27
N SER A 23 -4.96 -1.10 -2.64
CA SER A 23 -5.88 -2.11 -2.10
C SER A 23 -5.67 -2.31 -0.62
N ILE A 24 -4.42 -2.34 -0.17
CA ILE A 24 -4.13 -2.49 1.26
C ILE A 24 -4.67 -1.28 2.02
N ASP A 25 -4.49 -0.10 1.47
CA ASP A 25 -5.00 1.11 2.09
C ASP A 25 -6.53 1.08 2.19
N TYR A 26 -7.18 0.65 1.13
CA TYR A 26 -8.63 0.51 1.14
C TYR A 26 -9.08 -0.46 2.24
N VAL A 27 -8.44 -1.62 2.32
CA VAL A 27 -8.79 -2.61 3.33
C VAL A 27 -8.57 -2.03 4.72
N SER A 28 -7.48 -1.28 4.90
CA SER A 28 -7.17 -0.71 6.21
C SER A 28 -8.25 0.25 6.68
N ASN A 29 -8.96 0.87 5.76
CA ASN A 29 -10.01 1.81 6.10
C ASN A 29 -11.35 1.14 6.36
N THR A 30 -11.48 -0.14 6.06
CA THR A 30 -12.74 -0.86 6.23
C THR A 30 -12.69 -1.91 7.32
N ILE A 31 -11.50 -2.17 7.87
CA ILE A 31 -11.33 -3.24 8.85
C ILE A 31 -10.86 -2.63 10.17
N GLN A 32 -11.18 -3.30 11.26
CA GLN A 32 -10.77 -2.82 12.56
C GLN A 32 -9.29 -3.09 12.78
N LYS A 33 -8.57 -2.07 13.23
CA LYS A 33 -7.15 -2.16 13.50
C LYS A 33 -6.90 -2.25 15.00
N ASP A 34 -5.74 -2.78 15.38
CA ASP A 34 -5.38 -2.80 16.78
C ASP A 34 -4.92 -1.41 17.21
N GLU A 35 -4.48 -1.29 18.48
CA GLU A 35 -4.12 0.01 19.03
C GLU A 35 -2.92 0.65 18.35
N TYR A 36 -2.13 -0.16 17.63
CA TYR A 36 -0.96 0.35 16.92
C TYR A 36 -1.21 0.55 15.43
N GLY A 37 -2.43 0.31 14.98
CA GLY A 37 -2.79 0.49 13.59
C GLY A 37 -2.58 -0.74 12.72
N PHE A 38 -2.22 -1.86 13.30
CA PHE A 38 -2.03 -3.11 12.54
C PHE A 38 -3.33 -3.85 12.35
N PHE A 39 -3.45 -4.54 11.23
CA PHE A 39 -4.59 -5.40 10.98
C PHE A 39 -4.10 -6.66 10.27
N LYS A 40 -4.80 -7.77 10.48
CA LYS A 40 -4.45 -9.02 9.85
C LYS A 40 -4.76 -8.96 8.37
N CYS A 41 -3.77 -9.27 7.53
CA CYS A 41 -3.91 -9.14 6.10
C CYS A 41 -3.05 -10.18 5.40
N ASN A 42 -3.52 -11.41 5.38
CA ASN A 42 -2.77 -12.49 4.78
C ASN A 42 -2.74 -12.37 3.26
N PRO A 43 -1.68 -12.87 2.62
CA PRO A 43 -1.55 -12.75 1.16
C PRO A 43 -2.71 -13.37 0.39
N ASP A 44 -3.28 -14.48 0.87
CA ASP A 44 -4.39 -15.09 0.17
C ASP A 44 -5.61 -14.17 0.17
N PHE A 45 -5.80 -13.39 1.22
CA PHE A 45 -6.87 -12.41 1.27
C PHE A 45 -6.66 -11.33 0.23
N LEU A 46 -5.42 -10.82 0.14
CA LEU A 46 -5.11 -9.81 -0.85
C LEU A 46 -5.22 -10.34 -2.27
N GLN A 47 -4.85 -11.61 -2.46
CA GLN A 47 -4.94 -12.22 -3.77
C GLN A 47 -6.37 -12.20 -4.30
N PHE A 48 -7.33 -12.23 -3.40
CA PHE A 48 -8.72 -12.16 -3.77
C PHE A 48 -9.04 -10.89 -4.56
N TYR A 49 -8.36 -9.79 -4.24
CA TYR A 49 -8.57 -8.52 -4.93
C TYR A 49 -7.80 -8.43 -6.24
N PHE A 50 -6.76 -9.23 -6.40
CA PHE A 50 -5.88 -9.11 -7.56
C PHE A 50 -5.95 -10.30 -8.51
N LYS A 51 -6.85 -11.21 -8.24
CA LYS A 51 -6.85 -12.40 -9.04
C LYS A 51 -7.17 -12.08 -10.49
N PRO A 52 -6.55 -12.74 -11.40
CA PRO A 52 -5.53 -13.76 -11.17
C PRO A 52 -4.12 -13.20 -11.30
N CYS A 53 -3.94 -11.93 -11.08
CA CYS A 53 -2.75 -11.21 -11.51
C CYS A 53 -1.51 -11.45 -10.66
N LEU A 54 -1.69 -11.72 -9.36
CA LEU A 54 -0.55 -11.88 -8.48
C LEU A 54 -0.63 -13.18 -7.70
N THR A 55 0.50 -13.85 -7.57
CA THR A 55 0.62 -14.99 -6.69
C THR A 55 0.86 -14.52 -5.27
N GLU A 56 0.67 -15.42 -4.30
CA GLU A 56 0.94 -15.09 -2.91
C GLU A 56 2.39 -14.67 -2.71
N ASN A 57 3.33 -15.35 -3.38
CA ASN A 57 4.74 -14.99 -3.25
C ASN A 57 5.00 -13.60 -3.79
N GLU A 58 4.37 -13.24 -4.90
CA GLU A 58 4.51 -11.90 -5.45
C GLU A 58 3.98 -10.84 -4.49
N ILE A 59 2.85 -11.14 -3.84
CA ILE A 59 2.28 -10.23 -2.88
C ILE A 59 3.22 -10.06 -1.69
N VAL A 60 3.75 -11.16 -1.16
CA VAL A 60 4.67 -11.09 -0.03
C VAL A 60 5.91 -10.26 -0.39
N ASN A 61 6.46 -10.48 -1.57
CA ASN A 61 7.64 -9.73 -2.00
C ASN A 61 7.33 -8.25 -2.14
N SER A 62 6.16 -7.92 -2.67
CA SER A 62 5.76 -6.52 -2.81
C SER A 62 5.53 -5.87 -1.45
N VAL A 63 4.95 -6.61 -0.50
CA VAL A 63 4.78 -6.06 0.85
C VAL A 63 6.13 -5.76 1.47
N LYS A 64 7.11 -6.65 1.29
CA LYS A 64 8.44 -6.39 1.82
C LYS A 64 9.06 -5.16 1.20
N GLU A 65 8.91 -5.00 -0.10
CA GLU A 65 9.47 -3.84 -0.77
C GLU A 65 8.77 -2.55 -0.34
N LEU A 66 7.45 -2.59 -0.23
CA LEU A 66 6.70 -1.43 0.23
C LEU A 66 7.10 -1.05 1.66
N THR A 67 7.41 -2.05 2.47
CA THR A 67 7.91 -1.78 3.82
C THR A 67 9.27 -1.11 3.77
N MET A 68 10.16 -1.58 2.91
CA MET A 68 11.48 -0.98 2.79
C MET A 68 11.40 0.47 2.31
N LEU A 69 10.42 0.77 1.48
CA LEU A 69 10.24 2.13 0.97
C LEU A 69 9.48 3.02 1.94
N GLY A 70 9.02 2.48 3.06
CA GLY A 70 8.38 3.29 4.08
C GLY A 70 6.88 3.43 3.96
N TYR A 71 6.25 2.73 3.03
CA TYR A 71 4.81 2.84 2.83
C TYR A 71 4.01 1.97 3.77
N LEU A 72 4.59 0.87 4.24
CA LEU A 72 3.93 -0.07 5.14
C LEU A 72 4.86 -0.45 6.26
N LYS A 73 4.29 -1.00 7.33
CA LYS A 73 5.01 -1.82 8.30
C LYS A 73 4.33 -3.17 8.32
N HIS A 74 5.10 -4.22 8.53
CA HIS A 74 4.50 -5.55 8.57
C HIS A 74 5.23 -6.41 9.58
N GLU A 75 4.51 -7.39 10.11
CA GLU A 75 5.10 -8.39 10.99
C GLU A 75 4.27 -9.65 10.92
N TYR A 76 4.91 -10.76 11.27
CA TYR A 76 4.22 -12.03 11.36
C TYR A 76 3.98 -12.39 12.81
N ILE A 77 2.76 -12.82 13.11
CA ILE A 77 2.43 -13.38 14.41
C ILE A 77 1.95 -14.80 14.11
N GLY A 78 2.82 -15.78 14.43
CA GLY A 78 2.56 -17.13 13.97
C GLY A 78 2.68 -17.18 12.46
N THR A 79 1.65 -17.66 11.80
CA THR A 79 1.62 -17.73 10.34
C THR A 79 0.82 -16.57 9.72
N ASP A 80 0.29 -15.69 10.55
CA ASP A 80 -0.53 -14.59 10.04
C ASP A 80 0.29 -13.34 9.82
N LEU A 81 0.03 -12.68 8.70
CA LEU A 81 0.69 -11.43 8.35
C LEU A 81 -0.15 -10.26 8.83
N TYR A 82 0.48 -9.36 9.57
CA TYR A 82 -0.14 -8.12 10.03
C TYR A 82 0.52 -6.93 9.35
N ILE A 83 -0.28 -5.97 8.92
CA ILE A 83 0.19 -4.82 8.17
C ILE A 83 -0.34 -3.55 8.81
N MET A 84 0.49 -2.50 8.77
CA MET A 84 0.09 -1.15 9.15
C MET A 84 0.42 -0.22 7.99
N VAL A 85 -0.53 0.62 7.60
CA VAL A 85 -0.30 1.61 6.56
C VAL A 85 0.27 2.86 7.22
N THR A 86 1.40 3.36 6.70
CA THR A 86 2.10 4.47 7.34
C THR A 86 1.54 5.81 6.92
N ASP A 87 1.92 6.86 7.67
CA ASP A 87 1.53 8.22 7.34
C ASP A 87 2.04 8.64 5.97
N LYS A 88 3.21 8.17 5.59
CA LYS A 88 3.74 8.47 4.27
C LYS A 88 2.76 8.05 3.17
N THR A 89 2.17 6.88 3.33
CA THR A 89 1.20 6.40 2.36
C THR A 89 -0.02 7.31 2.32
N HIS A 90 -0.53 7.69 3.48
CA HIS A 90 -1.71 8.54 3.53
C HIS A 90 -1.45 9.89 2.87
N GLU A 91 -0.28 10.47 3.13
CA GLU A 91 0.06 11.75 2.56
C GLU A 91 0.20 11.68 1.05
N GLU A 92 0.90 10.66 0.56
CA GLU A 92 1.11 10.55 -0.88
C GLU A 92 -0.17 10.16 -1.61
N MET A 93 -1.03 9.36 -0.96
CA MET A 93 -2.31 9.01 -1.55
C MET A 93 -3.18 10.26 -1.72
N TYR A 94 -3.13 11.15 -0.75
CA TYR A 94 -3.85 12.42 -0.85
C TYR A 94 -3.37 13.23 -2.04
N ILE A 95 -2.06 13.36 -2.19
CA ILE A 95 -1.48 14.11 -3.31
C ILE A 95 -1.83 13.45 -4.64
N TYR A 96 -1.75 12.13 -4.69
CA TYR A 96 -2.07 11.39 -5.89
C TYR A 96 -3.52 11.63 -6.31
N THR A 97 -4.43 11.62 -5.35
CA THR A 97 -5.84 11.85 -5.64
C THR A 97 -6.07 13.26 -6.15
N LEU A 98 -5.40 14.25 -5.55
CA LEU A 98 -5.52 15.62 -6.03
C LEU A 98 -5.02 15.77 -7.46
N ASN A 99 -3.92 15.09 -7.78
CA ASN A 99 -3.38 15.17 -9.13
C ASN A 99 -4.32 14.54 -10.14
N CYS A 100 -4.96 13.44 -9.78
CA CYS A 100 -5.94 12.82 -10.66
C CYS A 100 -7.13 13.74 -10.93
N ILE A 101 -7.59 14.44 -9.91
CA ILE A 101 -8.69 15.36 -10.07
C ILE A 101 -8.29 16.49 -11.00
N LYS A 102 -7.09 17.03 -10.85
CA LYS A 102 -6.62 18.10 -11.71
C LYS A 102 -6.52 17.66 -13.16
N GLU A 103 -6.06 16.44 -13.38
CA GLU A 103 -5.85 15.96 -14.73
C GLU A 103 -7.16 15.72 -15.46
N GLU A 104 -8.24 15.57 -14.73
CA GLU A 104 -9.52 15.37 -15.36
C GLU A 104 -10.11 16.65 -15.91
N LYS A 105 -9.50 17.74 -15.60
CA LYS A 105 -9.94 19.00 -16.16
C LYS A 105 -9.33 19.24 -17.52
#